data_f9c07d13e33c4724477c5f3f5da059a7
#
_entry.id   f9c07d13e33c4724477c5f3f5da059a7
#
_cell.length_a   1.000
_cell.length_b   1.000
_cell.length_c   1.000
_cell.angle_alpha   90.00
_cell.angle_beta   90.00
_cell.angle_gamma   90.00
#
_symmetry.space_group_name_H-M   'P 1'
#
loop_
_entity.id
_entity.type
_entity.pdbx_description
1 polymer ?
#
loop_
_entity_poly.entity_id
_entity_poly.type
_entity_poly.pdbx_seq_one_letter_code
_entity_poly.pdbx_strand_id
1 'polypeptide(L)'
;MKKLLGLLALTVAVSAVASADQDVLKSINATTEIRQGWTDQSGTSKGKGNKLGNEGFKKANKTDTKWRNVVKGELKLVDEWDLDASFKVQHDNNKANSSKEKSEGWSTNIQLAKPVKIGPVETTTVLGWDHDSSREKKNGNYHTTGQSNVIYFGPTFGINVLGQNISTTLQAVYFDTNGGKDADYVYAGEAFKRNKTEGYGINADFSTDGKIFEGSAGKLGYSVGLNHHLRDGRGKLVKTDKEAKSSVYLDYTVEATYTTPSFAGFYGQLQVGNEWMKHTAKKGYENEFYVWTNAGYKAGFETPVGTVTVNPFVKYRPVQKYTVKARDSKKNDEVVKTTKETNEVRAGLSVGLSVK
;
A
#
# COMPACT_ATOMS: atom_id res chain seq x y z
N MET A 1 -14.00 -14.18 -21.40
CA MET A 1 -14.61 -12.91 -21.84
C MET A 1 -14.46 -11.77 -20.80
N LYS A 2 -14.89 -11.90 -19.52
CA LYS A 2 -14.76 -10.79 -18.54
C LYS A 2 -13.33 -10.30 -18.28
N LYS A 3 -12.31 -11.12 -18.50
CA LYS A 3 -10.88 -10.77 -18.31
C LYS A 3 -10.30 -9.96 -19.48
N LEU A 4 -10.82 -10.16 -20.69
CA LEU A 4 -10.48 -9.34 -21.87
C LEU A 4 -11.14 -7.96 -21.79
N LEU A 5 -12.32 -7.86 -21.17
CA LEU A 5 -13.02 -6.59 -20.95
C LEU A 5 -12.23 -5.62 -20.05
N GLY A 6 -11.47 -6.12 -19.06
CA GLY A 6 -10.59 -5.28 -18.24
C GLY A 6 -9.45 -4.66 -19.06
N LEU A 7 -8.84 -5.43 -19.96
CA LEU A 7 -7.80 -4.94 -20.87
C LEU A 7 -8.39 -3.95 -21.89
N LEU A 8 -9.57 -4.25 -22.43
CA LEU A 8 -10.28 -3.36 -23.37
C LEU A 8 -10.72 -2.06 -22.68
N ALA A 9 -11.23 -2.12 -21.44
CA ALA A 9 -11.60 -0.93 -20.68
C ALA A 9 -10.38 -0.04 -20.38
N LEU A 10 -9.23 -0.65 -20.11
CA LEU A 10 -7.95 0.05 -19.95
C LEU A 10 -7.54 0.74 -21.25
N THR A 11 -7.66 0.04 -22.39
CA THR A 11 -7.32 0.58 -23.72
C THR A 11 -8.28 1.70 -24.13
N VAL A 12 -9.57 1.57 -23.84
CA VAL A 12 -10.60 2.60 -24.13
C VAL A 12 -10.42 3.82 -23.22
N ALA A 13 -10.12 3.64 -21.93
CA ALA A 13 -9.85 4.76 -21.04
C ALA A 13 -8.60 5.54 -21.49
N VAL A 14 -7.54 4.83 -21.90
CA VAL A 14 -6.31 5.44 -22.42
C VAL A 14 -6.54 6.13 -23.75
N SER A 15 -7.32 5.56 -24.68
CA SER A 15 -7.62 6.19 -25.96
C SER A 15 -8.57 7.39 -25.84
N ALA A 16 -9.51 7.38 -24.89
CA ALA A 16 -10.38 8.52 -24.62
C ALA A 16 -9.61 9.72 -24.04
N VAL A 17 -8.55 9.45 -23.27
CA VAL A 17 -7.69 10.51 -22.69
C VAL A 17 -6.61 10.94 -23.68
N ALA A 18 -6.11 10.05 -24.56
CA ALA A 18 -5.18 10.41 -25.63
C ALA A 18 -5.84 11.33 -26.70
N SER A 19 -7.17 11.44 -26.72
CA SER A 19 -7.90 12.43 -27.52
C SER A 19 -8.21 13.74 -26.76
N ALA A 20 -7.86 13.84 -25.47
CA ALA A 20 -7.91 15.07 -24.72
C ALA A 20 -6.77 16.02 -25.18
N ASP A 21 -7.02 17.31 -25.02
CA ASP A 21 -6.07 18.35 -25.37
C ASP A 21 -4.68 18.03 -24.80
N GLN A 22 -3.67 17.88 -25.66
CA GLN A 22 -2.32 17.43 -25.25
C GLN A 22 -1.66 18.39 -24.24
N ASP A 23 -2.14 19.62 -24.16
CA ASP A 23 -1.64 20.62 -23.21
C ASP A 23 -2.10 20.36 -21.76
N VAL A 24 -3.16 19.58 -21.57
CA VAL A 24 -3.71 19.25 -20.25
C VAL A 24 -3.12 17.95 -19.69
N LEU A 25 -2.78 17.01 -20.55
CA LEU A 25 -2.29 15.70 -20.14
C LEU A 25 -0.77 15.71 -19.93
N LYS A 26 -0.30 15.57 -18.69
CA LYS A 26 1.12 15.40 -18.38
C LYS A 26 1.61 13.96 -18.57
N SER A 27 0.87 13.01 -18.03
CA SER A 27 1.21 11.58 -18.15
C SER A 27 0.05 10.66 -17.86
N ILE A 28 0.03 9.50 -18.51
CA ILE A 28 -0.81 8.36 -18.12
C ILE A 28 0.03 7.10 -18.11
N ASN A 29 -0.13 6.32 -17.05
CA ASN A 29 0.49 5.02 -16.90
C ASN A 29 -0.57 4.00 -16.54
N ALA A 30 -0.71 2.97 -17.36
CA ALA A 30 -1.59 1.85 -17.12
C ALA A 30 -0.78 0.56 -16.99
N THR A 31 -1.03 -0.23 -15.97
CA THR A 31 -0.30 -1.49 -15.73
C THR A 31 -1.28 -2.60 -15.39
N THR A 32 -1.09 -3.74 -16.02
CA THR A 32 -1.75 -5.00 -15.67
C THR A 32 -0.69 -5.99 -15.20
N GLU A 33 -0.88 -6.58 -14.03
CA GLU A 33 -0.03 -7.63 -13.47
C GLU A 33 -0.86 -8.88 -13.20
N ILE A 34 -0.38 -10.02 -13.67
CA ILE A 34 -0.89 -11.34 -13.31
C ILE A 34 0.24 -12.07 -12.59
N ARG A 35 -0.04 -12.60 -11.40
CA ARG A 35 0.95 -13.36 -10.64
C ARG A 35 0.34 -14.57 -9.96
N GLN A 36 1.16 -15.60 -9.84
CA GLN A 36 0.94 -16.77 -9.00
C GLN A 36 1.87 -16.67 -7.80
N GLY A 37 1.33 -16.85 -6.60
CA GLY A 37 2.06 -16.87 -5.35
C GLY A 37 2.04 -18.26 -4.72
N TRP A 38 3.14 -18.63 -4.06
CA TRP A 38 3.28 -19.81 -3.20
C TRP A 38 3.86 -19.34 -1.88
N THR A 39 3.13 -19.57 -0.80
CA THR A 39 3.51 -19.09 0.53
C THR A 39 3.59 -20.26 1.50
N ASP A 40 4.70 -20.36 2.18
CA ASP A 40 4.93 -21.25 3.32
C ASP A 40 4.97 -20.41 4.60
N GLN A 41 4.27 -20.84 5.63
CA GLN A 41 4.18 -20.09 6.87
C GLN A 41 4.39 -21.01 8.07
N SER A 42 5.29 -20.59 8.95
CA SER A 42 5.51 -21.19 10.27
C SER A 42 5.44 -20.10 11.35
N GLY A 43 5.32 -20.47 12.60
CA GLY A 43 5.37 -19.48 13.67
C GLY A 43 5.11 -20.03 15.04
N THR A 44 5.42 -19.21 16.03
CA THR A 44 5.26 -19.53 17.46
C THR A 44 4.49 -18.42 18.16
N SER A 45 3.63 -18.80 19.11
CA SER A 45 2.98 -17.85 20.02
C SER A 45 3.51 -18.12 21.44
N LYS A 46 3.97 -17.05 22.11
CA LYS A 46 4.42 -17.12 23.51
C LYS A 46 3.61 -16.15 24.35
N GLY A 47 2.88 -16.66 25.33
CA GLY A 47 2.18 -15.86 26.35
C GLY A 47 2.84 -16.00 27.71
N LYS A 48 2.71 -14.98 28.58
CA LYS A 48 3.14 -15.05 29.97
C LYS A 48 2.10 -15.87 30.76
N GLY A 49 2.55 -16.86 31.52
CA GLY A 49 1.65 -17.73 32.30
C GLY A 49 1.13 -18.95 31.56
N ASN A 50 1.72 -19.40 30.44
CA ASN A 50 1.17 -20.23 29.59
C ASN A 50 1.39 -21.56 29.27
N LYS A 51 0.37 -22.19 29.29
CA LYS A 51 0.06 -23.45 28.59
C LYS A 51 -0.55 -23.27 27.19
N LEU A 52 -0.31 -22.16 26.50
CA LEU A 52 -0.29 -22.20 25.05
C LEU A 52 1.01 -22.92 24.72
N GLY A 53 0.96 -24.25 24.65
CA GLY A 53 2.06 -25.04 24.19
C GLY A 53 2.66 -24.40 22.94
N ASN A 54 3.86 -24.79 22.56
CA ASN A 54 4.42 -24.50 21.24
C ASN A 54 3.46 -25.07 20.17
N GLU A 55 2.24 -24.53 20.09
CA GLU A 55 1.38 -24.70 18.95
C GLU A 55 2.06 -23.92 17.86
N GLY A 56 3.06 -24.57 17.24
CA GLY A 56 3.58 -24.12 15.98
C GLY A 56 2.38 -23.91 15.08
N PHE A 57 2.25 -22.73 14.47
CA PHE A 57 1.25 -22.56 13.44
C PHE A 57 1.44 -23.70 12.46
N LYS A 58 0.40 -24.48 12.21
CA LYS A 58 0.46 -25.56 11.25
C LYS A 58 1.02 -25.01 9.97
N LYS A 59 2.01 -25.69 9.40
CA LYS A 59 2.59 -25.31 8.11
C LYS A 59 1.47 -25.11 7.11
N ALA A 60 1.23 -23.87 6.69
CA ALA A 60 0.15 -23.54 5.79
C ALA A 60 0.77 -23.25 4.42
N ASN A 61 0.78 -24.28 3.57
CA ASN A 61 1.10 -24.09 2.16
C ASN A 61 -0.09 -23.41 1.51
N LYS A 62 0.07 -22.12 1.16
CA LYS A 62 -0.97 -21.36 0.47
C LYS A 62 -0.52 -21.03 -0.94
N THR A 63 -1.42 -21.22 -1.87
CA THR A 63 -1.24 -20.76 -3.24
C THR A 63 -2.34 -19.76 -3.57
N ASP A 64 -1.98 -18.67 -4.20
CA ASP A 64 -2.91 -17.64 -4.64
C ASP A 64 -2.59 -17.17 -6.06
N THR A 65 -3.63 -16.81 -6.78
CA THR A 65 -3.51 -16.10 -8.06
C THR A 65 -4.01 -14.69 -7.86
N LYS A 66 -3.20 -13.71 -8.22
CA LYS A 66 -3.57 -12.30 -8.17
C LYS A 66 -3.57 -11.69 -9.57
N TRP A 67 -4.60 -10.93 -9.83
CA TRP A 67 -4.68 -10.01 -10.95
C TRP A 67 -4.79 -8.59 -10.40
N ARG A 68 -3.89 -7.71 -10.83
CA ARG A 68 -3.87 -6.30 -10.46
C ARG A 68 -3.90 -5.44 -11.70
N ASN A 69 -4.79 -4.46 -11.72
CA ASN A 69 -4.79 -3.40 -12.70
C ASN A 69 -4.57 -2.07 -11.98
N VAL A 70 -3.71 -1.23 -12.53
CA VAL A 70 -3.45 0.11 -12.01
C VAL A 70 -3.48 1.08 -13.17
N VAL A 71 -4.23 2.15 -13.03
CA VAL A 71 -4.17 3.33 -13.91
C VAL A 71 -3.83 4.51 -13.03
N LYS A 72 -2.85 5.28 -13.41
CA LYS A 72 -2.49 6.54 -12.78
C LYS A 72 -2.19 7.58 -13.85
N GLY A 73 -2.49 8.83 -13.55
CA GLY A 73 -2.21 9.93 -14.46
C GLY A 73 -2.04 11.24 -13.74
N GLU A 74 -1.45 12.17 -14.46
CA GLU A 74 -1.22 13.54 -14.04
C GLU A 74 -1.75 14.46 -15.11
N LEU A 75 -2.48 15.49 -14.70
CA LEU A 75 -3.12 16.48 -15.54
C LEU A 75 -2.69 17.88 -15.05
N LYS A 76 -2.48 18.79 -15.98
CA LYS A 76 -2.37 20.22 -15.71
C LYS A 76 -3.75 20.85 -15.90
N LEU A 77 -4.45 21.19 -14.83
CA LEU A 77 -5.83 21.66 -14.93
C LEU A 77 -5.92 23.13 -15.28
N VAL A 78 -5.11 23.96 -14.68
CA VAL A 78 -5.08 25.41 -14.90
C VAL A 78 -3.65 25.90 -14.90
N ASP A 79 -3.16 26.22 -16.07
CA ASP A 79 -1.76 26.62 -16.27
C ASP A 79 -1.40 27.90 -15.51
N GLU A 80 -2.27 28.91 -15.60
CA GLU A 80 -2.08 30.21 -14.94
C GLU A 80 -1.99 30.13 -13.40
N TRP A 81 -2.54 29.05 -12.83
CA TRP A 81 -2.57 28.84 -11.38
C TRP A 81 -1.61 27.76 -10.91
N ASP A 82 -0.85 27.14 -11.81
CA ASP A 82 -0.03 25.96 -11.54
C ASP A 82 -0.83 24.85 -10.80
N LEU A 83 -2.11 24.71 -11.15
CA LEU A 83 -2.98 23.71 -10.54
C LEU A 83 -2.87 22.38 -11.28
N ASP A 84 -2.34 21.40 -10.60
CA ASP A 84 -2.22 20.04 -11.09
C ASP A 84 -3.27 19.12 -10.46
N ALA A 85 -3.69 18.11 -11.22
CA ALA A 85 -4.44 16.99 -10.69
C ALA A 85 -3.66 15.70 -10.92
N SER A 86 -3.77 14.79 -9.99
CA SER A 86 -3.31 13.41 -10.17
C SER A 86 -4.38 12.43 -9.74
N PHE A 87 -4.37 11.27 -10.36
CA PHE A 87 -5.26 10.19 -9.99
C PHE A 87 -4.57 8.83 -10.05
N LYS A 88 -5.02 7.93 -9.20
CA LYS A 88 -4.66 6.52 -9.25
C LYS A 88 -5.91 5.69 -8.98
N VAL A 89 -6.18 4.73 -9.86
CA VAL A 89 -7.22 3.72 -9.67
C VAL A 89 -6.56 2.36 -9.73
N GLN A 90 -6.77 1.55 -8.71
CA GLN A 90 -6.25 0.20 -8.62
C GLN A 90 -7.39 -0.79 -8.37
N HIS A 91 -7.36 -1.89 -9.09
CA HIS A 91 -8.25 -3.03 -8.87
C HIS A 91 -7.42 -4.27 -8.66
N ASP A 92 -7.64 -4.93 -7.54
CA ASP A 92 -7.04 -6.21 -7.17
C ASP A 92 -8.09 -7.31 -7.17
N ASN A 93 -7.80 -8.42 -7.82
CA ASN A 93 -8.58 -9.65 -7.75
C ASN A 93 -7.67 -10.78 -7.30
N ASN A 94 -7.96 -11.35 -6.14
CA ASN A 94 -7.20 -12.44 -5.57
C ASN A 94 -8.08 -13.70 -5.51
N LYS A 95 -7.48 -14.83 -5.85
CA LYS A 95 -8.09 -16.14 -5.72
C LYS A 95 -7.17 -17.05 -4.93
N ALA A 96 -7.57 -17.43 -3.73
CA ALA A 96 -6.88 -18.47 -2.99
C ALA A 96 -7.23 -19.84 -3.58
N ASN A 97 -6.22 -20.60 -4.01
CA ASN A 97 -6.45 -21.86 -4.70
C ASN A 97 -6.90 -22.98 -3.74
N SER A 98 -6.56 -22.85 -2.45
CA SER A 98 -6.87 -23.83 -1.41
C SER A 98 -8.30 -23.77 -0.88
N SER A 99 -8.98 -22.62 -0.94
CA SER A 99 -10.25 -22.41 -0.26
C SER A 99 -11.42 -22.03 -1.19
N LYS A 100 -11.19 -21.93 -2.49
CA LYS A 100 -12.15 -21.38 -3.47
C LYS A 100 -12.59 -19.93 -3.14
N GLU A 101 -12.00 -19.32 -2.15
CA GLU A 101 -12.29 -17.94 -1.75
C GLU A 101 -11.72 -16.96 -2.78
N LYS A 102 -12.49 -15.94 -3.06
CA LYS A 102 -12.06 -14.82 -3.92
C LYS A 102 -12.22 -13.55 -3.14
N SER A 103 -11.25 -12.66 -3.26
CA SER A 103 -11.35 -11.31 -2.76
C SER A 103 -11.08 -10.31 -3.88
N GLU A 104 -11.79 -9.21 -3.85
CA GLU A 104 -11.61 -8.10 -4.76
C GLU A 104 -11.41 -6.84 -3.92
N GLY A 105 -10.52 -5.97 -4.37
CA GLY A 105 -10.26 -4.66 -3.78
C GLY A 105 -10.18 -3.58 -4.84
N TRP A 106 -10.73 -2.42 -4.52
CA TRP A 106 -10.60 -1.20 -5.29
C TRP A 106 -9.93 -0.15 -4.41
N SER A 107 -8.98 0.57 -4.97
CA SER A 107 -8.34 1.72 -4.35
C SER A 107 -8.34 2.85 -5.37
N THR A 108 -8.83 4.01 -4.95
CA THR A 108 -8.86 5.23 -5.77
C THR A 108 -8.23 6.34 -4.96
N ASN A 109 -7.29 7.06 -5.56
CA ASN A 109 -6.70 8.28 -5.02
C ASN A 109 -6.88 9.38 -6.07
N ILE A 110 -7.38 10.51 -5.67
CA ILE A 110 -7.50 11.72 -6.49
C ILE A 110 -6.93 12.87 -5.69
N GLN A 111 -6.05 13.66 -6.31
CA GLN A 111 -5.42 14.80 -5.68
C GLN A 111 -5.46 16.02 -6.58
N LEU A 112 -5.67 17.17 -5.98
CA LEU A 112 -5.39 18.49 -6.54
C LEU A 112 -4.17 19.03 -5.82
N ALA A 113 -3.19 19.50 -6.55
CA ALA A 113 -1.93 19.99 -6.01
C ALA A 113 -1.61 21.39 -6.56
N LYS A 114 -1.25 22.30 -5.66
CA LYS A 114 -0.85 23.66 -6.03
C LYS A 114 0.42 24.03 -5.32
N PRO A 115 1.49 24.45 -6.03
CA PRO A 115 2.65 25.08 -5.44
C PRO A 115 2.24 26.38 -4.74
N VAL A 116 2.70 26.56 -3.50
CA VAL A 116 2.44 27.76 -2.69
C VAL A 116 3.71 28.11 -1.93
N LYS A 117 4.11 29.35 -1.97
CA LYS A 117 5.25 29.83 -1.19
C LYS A 117 4.78 30.37 0.16
N ILE A 118 5.24 29.77 1.25
CA ILE A 118 4.94 30.19 2.61
C ILE A 118 6.22 30.75 3.24
N GLY A 119 6.35 32.06 3.24
CA GLY A 119 7.60 32.72 3.62
C GLY A 119 8.75 32.30 2.70
N PRO A 120 9.88 31.80 3.21
CA PRO A 120 11.01 31.33 2.41
C PRO A 120 10.83 29.88 1.93
N VAL A 121 9.79 29.16 2.38
CA VAL A 121 9.59 27.74 2.11
C VAL A 121 8.68 27.53 0.90
N GLU A 122 9.17 26.81 -0.08
CA GLU A 122 8.35 26.33 -1.20
C GLU A 122 7.60 25.09 -0.75
N THR A 123 6.27 25.12 -0.87
CA THR A 123 5.38 24.05 -0.48
C THR A 123 4.47 23.66 -1.64
N THR A 124 3.93 22.46 -1.60
CA THR A 124 2.81 22.04 -2.44
C THR A 124 1.62 21.76 -1.56
N THR A 125 0.58 22.58 -1.65
CA THR A 125 -0.66 22.33 -0.94
C THR A 125 -1.47 21.31 -1.71
N VAL A 126 -1.90 20.25 -1.04
CA VAL A 126 -2.65 19.13 -1.62
C VAL A 126 -4.03 19.05 -0.99
N LEU A 127 -5.06 18.94 -1.83
CA LEU A 127 -6.39 18.47 -1.46
C LEU A 127 -6.59 17.10 -2.11
N GLY A 128 -6.83 16.08 -1.32
CA GLY A 128 -6.96 14.74 -1.85
C GLY A 128 -8.14 13.96 -1.27
N TRP A 129 -8.50 12.91 -1.99
CA TRP A 129 -9.49 11.94 -1.61
C TRP A 129 -8.98 10.53 -1.92
N ASP A 130 -8.98 9.69 -0.88
CA ASP A 130 -8.70 8.27 -0.96
C ASP A 130 -9.97 7.47 -0.74
N HIS A 131 -10.23 6.53 -1.61
CA HIS A 131 -11.31 5.57 -1.45
C HIS A 131 -10.78 4.15 -1.59
N ASP A 132 -11.00 3.34 -0.56
CA ASP A 132 -10.73 1.91 -0.59
C ASP A 132 -12.02 1.13 -0.37
N SER A 133 -12.19 0.06 -1.11
CA SER A 133 -13.26 -0.90 -0.88
C SER A 133 -12.77 -2.32 -1.10
N SER A 134 -13.31 -3.24 -0.31
CA SER A 134 -12.99 -4.66 -0.41
C SER A 134 -14.23 -5.51 -0.27
N ARG A 135 -14.25 -6.63 -0.99
CA ARG A 135 -15.30 -7.65 -0.88
C ARG A 135 -14.71 -9.04 -1.01
N GLU A 136 -15.33 -9.97 -0.34
CA GLU A 136 -15.00 -11.40 -0.40
C GLU A 136 -16.17 -12.21 -0.94
N LYS A 137 -15.86 -13.23 -1.71
CA LYS A 137 -16.86 -14.19 -2.19
C LYS A 137 -16.84 -15.43 -1.31
N LYS A 138 -17.94 -15.66 -0.56
CA LYS A 138 -18.16 -16.85 0.25
C LYS A 138 -19.48 -17.51 -0.17
N ASN A 139 -19.48 -18.83 -0.34
CA ASN A 139 -20.67 -19.60 -0.71
C ASN A 139 -21.42 -19.06 -1.95
N GLY A 140 -20.65 -18.62 -2.96
CA GLY A 140 -21.23 -18.08 -4.20
C GLY A 140 -21.59 -16.60 -4.18
N ASN A 141 -21.74 -15.96 -3.02
CA ASN A 141 -22.16 -14.57 -2.86
C ASN A 141 -20.98 -13.65 -2.50
N TYR A 142 -21.03 -12.41 -3.00
CA TYR A 142 -20.08 -11.36 -2.60
C TYR A 142 -20.58 -10.62 -1.36
N HIS A 143 -19.67 -10.43 -0.41
CA HIS A 143 -19.89 -9.67 0.82
C HIS A 143 -18.88 -8.55 0.89
N THR A 144 -19.32 -7.32 1.10
CA THR A 144 -18.43 -6.19 1.37
C THR A 144 -17.73 -6.42 2.70
N THR A 145 -16.41 -6.39 2.70
CA THR A 145 -15.57 -6.59 3.89
C THR A 145 -15.07 -5.28 4.46
N GLY A 146 -14.99 -4.24 3.63
CA GLY A 146 -14.61 -2.92 4.09
C GLY A 146 -14.82 -1.86 3.02
N GLN A 147 -15.03 -0.64 3.50
CA GLN A 147 -15.08 0.58 2.71
C GLN A 147 -14.49 1.72 3.53
N SER A 148 -13.69 2.56 2.91
CA SER A 148 -13.04 3.70 3.56
C SER A 148 -13.01 4.89 2.60
N ASN A 149 -13.30 6.06 3.13
CA ASN A 149 -13.09 7.34 2.45
C ASN A 149 -12.25 8.22 3.37
N VAL A 150 -11.21 8.82 2.81
CA VAL A 150 -10.33 9.75 3.50
C VAL A 150 -10.18 10.99 2.65
N ILE A 151 -10.61 12.14 3.15
CA ILE A 151 -10.37 13.43 2.53
C ILE A 151 -9.27 14.12 3.34
N TYR A 152 -8.27 14.64 2.68
CA TYR A 152 -7.16 15.29 3.33
C TYR A 152 -6.76 16.60 2.65
N PHE A 153 -6.29 17.53 3.45
CA PHE A 153 -5.84 18.84 2.97
C PHE A 153 -4.63 19.32 3.77
N GLY A 154 -3.60 19.77 3.08
CA GLY A 154 -2.44 20.39 3.73
C GLY A 154 -1.19 20.41 2.86
N PRO A 155 -0.11 21.02 3.36
CA PRO A 155 1.13 21.18 2.64
C PRO A 155 2.02 19.93 2.66
N THR A 156 2.76 19.78 1.56
CA THR A 156 3.96 18.94 1.48
C THR A 156 5.14 19.85 1.10
N PHE A 157 6.27 19.69 1.79
CA PHE A 157 7.48 20.50 1.57
C PHE A 157 8.75 19.72 1.90
N GLY A 158 9.85 20.14 1.34
CA GLY A 158 11.17 19.58 1.63
C GLY A 158 11.89 20.36 2.74
N ILE A 159 12.49 19.64 3.68
CA ILE A 159 13.40 20.18 4.67
C ILE A 159 14.78 19.58 4.42
N ASN A 160 15.81 20.42 4.24
CA ASN A 160 17.17 19.93 4.12
C ASN A 160 17.78 19.80 5.52
N VAL A 161 18.14 18.56 5.90
CA VAL A 161 18.82 18.25 7.15
C VAL A 161 20.11 17.51 6.84
N LEU A 162 21.26 18.09 7.17
CA LEU A 162 22.58 17.49 6.93
C LEU A 162 22.80 17.03 5.48
N GLY A 163 22.30 17.82 4.51
CA GLY A 163 22.40 17.50 3.09
C GLY A 163 21.40 16.46 2.56
N GLN A 164 20.52 15.96 3.42
CA GLN A 164 19.43 15.08 3.04
C GLN A 164 18.13 15.87 2.92
N ASN A 165 17.42 15.70 1.82
CA ASN A 165 16.09 16.28 1.65
C ASN A 165 15.06 15.36 2.31
N ILE A 166 14.39 15.87 3.34
CA ILE A 166 13.28 15.18 4.03
C ILE A 166 11.98 15.76 3.50
N SER A 167 11.22 14.96 2.79
CA SER A 167 9.85 15.28 2.40
C SER A 167 8.95 15.23 3.64
N THR A 168 8.26 16.32 3.90
CA THR A 168 7.38 16.48 5.07
C THR A 168 5.98 16.78 4.58
N THR A 169 5.00 16.00 5.03
CA THR A 169 3.58 16.18 4.73
C THR A 169 2.82 16.44 6.03
N LEU A 170 2.07 17.53 6.08
CA LEU A 170 1.20 17.86 7.20
C LEU A 170 -0.22 18.10 6.67
N GLN A 171 -1.16 17.24 7.03
CA GLN A 171 -2.51 17.29 6.50
C GLN A 171 -3.56 17.16 7.58
N ALA A 172 -4.59 18.01 7.52
CA ALA A 172 -5.86 17.77 8.19
C ALA A 172 -6.63 16.69 7.42
N VAL A 173 -7.31 15.82 8.15
CA VAL A 173 -8.00 14.66 7.59
C VAL A 173 -9.43 14.57 8.10
N TYR A 174 -10.37 14.28 7.20
CA TYR A 174 -11.67 13.72 7.52
C TYR A 174 -11.74 12.29 7.01
N PHE A 175 -12.28 11.37 7.79
CA PHE A 175 -12.43 9.98 7.39
C PHE A 175 -13.82 9.43 7.70
N ASP A 176 -14.29 8.53 6.83
CA ASP A 176 -15.51 7.73 6.98
C ASP A 176 -15.17 6.28 6.59
N THR A 177 -15.26 5.36 7.54
CA THR A 177 -14.91 3.96 7.34
C THR A 177 -16.04 3.04 7.74
N ASN A 178 -16.21 1.95 7.01
CA ASN A 178 -17.19 0.92 7.29
C ASN A 178 -16.54 -0.46 7.16
N GLY A 179 -16.01 -0.97 8.29
CA GLY A 179 -15.41 -2.30 8.35
C GLY A 179 -14.16 -2.49 7.49
N GLY A 180 -13.49 -1.42 7.04
CA GLY A 180 -12.30 -1.46 6.21
C GLY A 180 -10.99 -1.53 7.00
N LYS A 181 -9.88 -1.58 6.29
CA LYS A 181 -8.53 -1.56 6.90
C LYS A 181 -8.29 -0.34 7.76
N ASP A 182 -8.83 0.81 7.38
CA ASP A 182 -8.68 2.06 8.12
C ASP A 182 -9.51 2.10 9.41
N ALA A 183 -10.48 1.20 9.59
CA ALA A 183 -11.11 1.00 10.89
C ALA A 183 -10.08 0.61 11.97
N ASP A 184 -8.95 0.00 11.56
CA ASP A 184 -7.85 -0.32 12.46
C ASP A 184 -7.17 0.91 13.03
N TYR A 185 -7.19 2.06 12.36
CA TYR A 185 -6.64 3.30 12.90
C TYR A 185 -7.35 3.78 14.15
N VAL A 186 -8.63 3.51 14.28
CA VAL A 186 -9.46 3.96 15.39
C VAL A 186 -9.71 2.85 16.41
N TYR A 187 -9.76 1.61 15.94
CA TYR A 187 -10.13 0.45 16.77
C TYR A 187 -9.08 -0.64 16.74
N ALA A 188 -8.23 -0.54 17.64
CA ALA A 188 -7.22 -1.53 17.86
C ALA A 188 -7.78 -2.77 18.58
N GLY A 189 -8.01 -3.85 17.86
CA GLY A 189 -8.04 -5.19 18.46
C GLY A 189 -9.31 -5.99 18.44
N GLU A 190 -10.40 -5.52 17.86
CA GLU A 190 -11.59 -6.35 17.66
C GLU A 190 -11.91 -6.46 16.16
N ALA A 191 -12.31 -7.65 15.71
CA ALA A 191 -12.74 -7.88 14.34
C ALA A 191 -14.12 -7.22 14.15
N PHE A 192 -14.13 -5.96 13.68
CA PHE A 192 -15.36 -5.22 13.48
C PHE A 192 -16.08 -5.69 12.22
N LYS A 193 -17.10 -6.48 12.43
CA LYS A 193 -18.08 -6.74 11.40
C LYS A 193 -19.05 -5.56 11.33
N ARG A 194 -18.86 -4.63 10.39
CA ARG A 194 -19.81 -3.59 9.98
C ARG A 194 -19.99 -2.40 10.91
N ASN A 195 -18.94 -1.87 11.47
CA ASN A 195 -19.05 -0.62 12.22
C ASN A 195 -18.71 0.56 11.33
N LYS A 196 -19.59 1.53 11.26
CA LYS A 196 -19.31 2.82 10.65
C LYS A 196 -18.55 3.69 11.66
N THR A 197 -17.45 4.25 11.26
CA THR A 197 -16.67 5.20 12.03
C THR A 197 -16.36 6.40 11.17
N GLU A 198 -16.61 7.58 11.69
CA GLU A 198 -16.29 8.83 11.04
C GLU A 198 -15.57 9.76 12.01
N GLY A 199 -14.75 10.65 11.51
CA GLY A 199 -14.04 11.59 12.36
C GLY A 199 -13.01 12.43 11.63
N TYR A 200 -12.20 13.09 12.43
CA TYR A 200 -11.15 13.98 11.96
C TYR A 200 -9.78 13.50 12.43
N GLY A 201 -8.75 14.00 11.78
CA GLY A 201 -7.39 13.64 12.15
C GLY A 201 -6.35 14.56 11.55
N ILE A 202 -5.10 14.16 11.80
CA ILE A 202 -3.92 14.82 11.24
C ILE A 202 -2.99 13.73 10.74
N ASN A 203 -2.44 13.90 9.54
CA ASN A 203 -1.30 13.16 9.06
C ASN A 203 -0.05 14.04 9.23
N ALA A 204 1.00 13.47 9.79
CA ALA A 204 2.33 14.05 9.81
C ALA A 204 3.32 12.98 9.33
N ASP A 205 3.68 13.06 8.06
CA ASP A 205 4.50 12.07 7.40
C ASP A 205 5.85 12.67 7.02
N PHE A 206 6.92 11.94 7.30
CA PHE A 206 8.28 12.31 6.99
C PHE A 206 8.93 11.19 6.21
N SER A 207 9.53 11.50 5.09
CA SER A 207 10.23 10.51 4.30
C SER A 207 11.49 11.06 3.68
N THR A 208 12.48 10.21 3.54
CA THR A 208 13.66 10.48 2.75
C THR A 208 14.08 9.22 2.01
N ASP A 209 14.56 9.42 0.82
CA ASP A 209 15.20 8.37 0.03
C ASP A 209 16.47 8.91 -0.60
N GLY A 210 17.36 8.01 -0.95
CA GLY A 210 18.62 8.41 -1.56
C GLY A 210 19.40 7.26 -2.17
N LYS A 211 20.48 7.65 -2.81
CA LYS A 211 21.45 6.72 -3.38
C LYS A 211 22.66 6.62 -2.45
N ILE A 212 23.02 5.37 -2.09
CA ILE A 212 24.27 5.09 -1.40
C ILE A 212 25.39 5.00 -2.44
N PHE A 213 25.14 4.30 -3.55
CA PHE A 213 26.01 4.32 -4.71
C PHE A 213 25.23 4.01 -6.01
N GLU A 214 25.76 4.45 -7.15
CA GLU A 214 25.30 4.11 -8.48
C GLU A 214 26.51 4.07 -9.43
N GLY A 215 26.70 2.96 -10.16
CA GLY A 215 27.82 2.78 -11.07
C GLY A 215 27.71 1.49 -11.88
N SER A 216 28.83 1.08 -12.47
CA SER A 216 28.90 -0.14 -13.31
C SER A 216 28.51 -1.41 -12.54
N ALA A 217 28.69 -1.43 -11.23
CA ALA A 217 28.28 -2.54 -10.35
C ALA A 217 26.80 -2.55 -10.01
N GLY A 218 26.02 -1.55 -10.43
CA GLY A 218 24.59 -1.42 -10.12
C GLY A 218 24.29 -0.20 -9.26
N LYS A 219 23.12 -0.24 -8.60
CA LYS A 219 22.62 0.84 -7.78
C LYS A 219 22.18 0.31 -6.41
N LEU A 220 22.64 0.95 -5.34
CA LEU A 220 22.13 0.76 -3.98
C LEU A 220 21.47 2.05 -3.53
N GLY A 221 20.18 1.94 -3.18
CA GLY A 221 19.40 3.01 -2.61
C GLY A 221 18.88 2.66 -1.23
N TYR A 222 18.37 3.67 -0.53
CA TYR A 222 17.66 3.52 0.74
C TYR A 222 16.40 4.36 0.75
N SER A 223 15.46 3.99 1.62
CA SER A 223 14.31 4.82 1.97
C SER A 223 14.02 4.71 3.46
N VAL A 224 13.55 5.81 4.04
CA VAL A 224 13.10 5.90 5.42
C VAL A 224 11.76 6.61 5.42
N GLY A 225 10.76 6.04 6.08
CA GLY A 225 9.44 6.64 6.26
C GLY A 225 9.06 6.65 7.73
N LEU A 226 8.48 7.76 8.19
CA LEU A 226 7.95 7.94 9.54
C LEU A 226 6.56 8.55 9.40
N ASN A 227 5.52 7.75 9.60
CA ASN A 227 4.14 8.19 9.47
C ASN A 227 3.49 8.28 10.84
N HIS A 228 2.90 9.43 11.14
CA HIS A 228 2.19 9.71 12.38
C HIS A 228 0.77 10.18 12.04
N HIS A 229 -0.19 9.29 12.21
CA HIS A 229 -1.59 9.58 11.91
C HIS A 229 -2.43 9.64 13.18
N LEU A 230 -2.81 10.85 13.58
CA LEU A 230 -3.81 11.05 14.65
C LEU A 230 -5.20 10.86 14.06
N ARG A 231 -6.04 10.09 14.74
CA ARG A 231 -7.45 9.89 14.40
C ARG A 231 -8.31 10.10 15.65
N ASP A 232 -9.30 10.99 15.54
CA ASP A 232 -10.34 11.21 16.53
C ASP A 232 -11.66 10.82 15.91
N GLY A 233 -12.08 9.58 16.15
CA GLY A 233 -13.26 8.98 15.55
C GLY A 233 -14.43 8.93 16.49
N ARG A 234 -15.61 9.11 15.92
CA ARG A 234 -16.90 8.94 16.61
C ARG A 234 -17.65 7.79 15.93
N GLY A 235 -18.28 6.95 16.72
CA GLY A 235 -19.09 5.85 16.23
C GLY A 235 -19.36 4.85 17.32
N LYS A 236 -20.45 4.10 17.19
CA LYS A 236 -20.80 3.05 18.14
C LYS A 236 -20.39 1.68 17.58
N LEU A 237 -19.79 0.91 18.42
CA LEU A 237 -19.51 -0.49 18.15
C LEU A 237 -20.80 -1.31 18.28
N VAL A 238 -21.30 -1.85 17.19
CA VAL A 238 -22.59 -2.58 17.12
C VAL A 238 -22.72 -3.72 18.15
N LYS A 239 -21.61 -4.28 18.65
CA LYS A 239 -21.63 -5.37 19.62
C LYS A 239 -21.40 -4.98 21.06
N THR A 240 -20.85 -3.84 21.34
CA THR A 240 -20.40 -3.49 22.70
C THR A 240 -20.88 -2.13 23.19
N ASP A 241 -21.59 -1.36 22.37
CA ASP A 241 -21.99 0.04 22.62
C ASP A 241 -20.84 0.96 23.09
N LYS A 242 -19.59 0.52 22.90
CA LYS A 242 -18.43 1.31 23.26
C LYS A 242 -18.16 2.36 22.20
N GLU A 243 -17.82 3.55 22.65
CA GLU A 243 -17.42 4.63 21.77
C GLU A 243 -16.01 4.42 21.20
N ALA A 244 -15.81 4.94 20.00
CA ALA A 244 -14.49 5.07 19.41
C ALA A 244 -13.58 5.91 20.29
N LYS A 245 -12.29 5.55 20.34
CA LYS A 245 -11.28 6.30 21.08
C LYS A 245 -10.27 6.90 20.12
N SER A 246 -9.87 8.14 20.43
CA SER A 246 -8.76 8.76 19.72
C SER A 246 -7.50 7.88 19.78
N SER A 247 -6.82 7.78 18.68
CA SER A 247 -5.58 6.99 18.57
C SER A 247 -4.56 7.67 17.66
N VAL A 248 -3.30 7.40 17.93
CA VAL A 248 -2.20 7.72 17.01
C VAL A 248 -1.69 6.41 16.42
N TYR A 249 -1.67 6.35 15.11
CA TYR A 249 -0.99 5.31 14.35
C TYR A 249 0.43 5.80 14.04
N LEU A 250 1.39 4.97 14.37
CA LEU A 250 2.81 5.18 14.10
C LEU A 250 3.28 4.05 13.18
N ASP A 251 3.90 4.43 12.07
CA ASP A 251 4.46 3.49 11.10
C ASP A 251 5.86 3.97 10.70
N TYR A 252 6.87 3.18 11.01
CA TYR A 252 8.27 3.47 10.75
C TYR A 252 8.84 2.40 9.83
N THR A 253 9.26 2.83 8.65
CA THR A 253 9.82 1.95 7.62
C THR A 253 11.26 2.36 7.31
N VAL A 254 12.14 1.37 7.26
CA VAL A 254 13.51 1.54 6.76
C VAL A 254 13.76 0.43 5.74
N GLU A 255 14.24 0.82 4.58
CA GLU A 255 14.47 -0.10 3.48
C GLU A 255 15.78 0.22 2.75
N ALA A 256 16.46 -0.81 2.30
CA ALA A 256 17.56 -0.70 1.35
C ALA A 256 17.30 -1.60 0.15
N THR A 257 17.56 -1.07 -1.05
CA THR A 257 17.34 -1.78 -2.31
C THR A 257 18.59 -1.72 -3.17
N TYR A 258 19.12 -2.88 -3.49
CA TYR A 258 20.16 -3.04 -4.49
C TYR A 258 19.56 -3.52 -5.80
N THR A 259 19.92 -2.87 -6.91
CA THR A 259 19.51 -3.25 -8.26
C THR A 259 20.78 -3.51 -9.09
N THR A 260 20.86 -4.69 -9.71
CA THR A 260 21.98 -5.03 -10.61
C THR A 260 21.97 -4.13 -11.85
N PRO A 261 23.10 -4.00 -12.54
CA PRO A 261 23.09 -3.50 -13.91
C PRO A 261 22.12 -4.32 -14.76
N SER A 262 21.44 -3.68 -15.70
CA SER A 262 20.62 -4.38 -16.68
C SER A 262 21.52 -4.95 -17.79
N PHE A 263 21.35 -6.22 -18.08
CA PHE A 263 22.03 -6.88 -19.21
C PHE A 263 21.00 -7.45 -20.17
N ALA A 264 20.98 -6.94 -21.39
CA ALA A 264 20.02 -7.34 -22.44
C ALA A 264 18.55 -7.36 -21.96
N GLY A 265 18.17 -6.41 -21.07
CA GLY A 265 16.83 -6.34 -20.48
C GLY A 265 16.64 -7.15 -19.20
N PHE A 266 17.56 -8.06 -18.86
CA PHE A 266 17.53 -8.78 -17.58
C PHE A 266 18.02 -7.92 -16.42
N TYR A 267 17.39 -8.03 -15.28
CA TYR A 267 17.78 -7.35 -14.05
C TYR A 267 17.58 -8.24 -12.83
N GLY A 268 18.34 -7.94 -11.79
CA GLY A 268 18.16 -8.51 -10.44
C GLY A 268 17.95 -7.40 -9.42
N GLN A 269 17.25 -7.70 -8.35
CA GLN A 269 17.03 -6.76 -7.26
C GLN A 269 17.03 -7.50 -5.92
N LEU A 270 17.67 -6.91 -4.92
CA LEU A 270 17.64 -7.34 -3.52
C LEU A 270 17.11 -6.18 -2.68
N GLN A 271 16.07 -6.44 -1.91
CA GLN A 271 15.42 -5.49 -1.03
C GLN A 271 15.42 -6.05 0.39
N VAL A 272 15.88 -5.25 1.34
CA VAL A 272 15.86 -5.57 2.77
C VAL A 272 15.15 -4.44 3.48
N GLY A 273 14.16 -4.77 4.29
CA GLY A 273 13.37 -3.76 4.98
C GLY A 273 12.92 -4.21 6.37
N ASN A 274 12.63 -3.20 7.18
CA ASN A 274 11.96 -3.35 8.46
C ASN A 274 10.87 -2.30 8.59
N GLU A 275 9.68 -2.74 8.98
CA GLU A 275 8.53 -1.91 9.27
C GLU A 275 8.10 -2.13 10.72
N TRP A 276 7.89 -1.07 11.45
CA TRP A 276 7.41 -1.10 12.82
C TRP A 276 6.18 -0.24 12.95
N MET A 277 5.08 -0.85 13.42
CA MET A 277 3.77 -0.22 13.50
C MET A 277 3.23 -0.25 14.93
N LYS A 278 2.56 0.81 15.35
CA LYS A 278 1.89 0.90 16.63
C LYS A 278 0.66 1.78 16.57
N HIS A 279 -0.42 1.29 17.17
CA HIS A 279 -1.57 2.10 17.52
C HIS A 279 -1.51 2.42 19.02
N THR A 280 -1.60 3.68 19.41
CA THR A 280 -1.52 4.06 20.82
C THR A 280 -2.72 3.58 21.64
N ALA A 281 -3.89 3.41 21.01
CA ALA A 281 -5.06 2.79 21.61
C ALA A 281 -4.88 1.28 21.91
N LYS A 282 -3.88 0.64 21.29
CA LYS A 282 -3.51 -0.76 21.55
C LYS A 282 -2.31 -0.84 22.48
N LYS A 283 -2.32 -1.79 23.41
CA LYS A 283 -1.11 -2.19 24.13
C LYS A 283 -0.36 -3.18 23.26
N GLY A 284 0.69 -2.69 22.57
CA GLY A 284 1.53 -3.53 21.75
C GLY A 284 2.08 -2.82 20.54
N TYR A 285 2.68 -3.59 19.65
CA TYR A 285 3.24 -3.15 18.39
C TYR A 285 3.28 -4.31 17.40
N GLU A 286 3.45 -3.98 16.16
CA GLU A 286 3.73 -4.91 15.07
C GLU A 286 5.11 -4.58 14.52
N ASN A 287 5.88 -5.58 14.15
CA ASN A 287 7.17 -5.41 13.49
C ASN A 287 7.32 -6.46 12.40
N GLU A 288 7.65 -6.01 11.21
CA GLU A 288 7.92 -6.84 10.05
C GLU A 288 9.35 -6.61 9.55
N PHE A 289 10.16 -7.65 9.56
CA PHE A 289 11.44 -7.70 8.87
C PHE A 289 11.30 -8.58 7.64
N TYR A 290 11.79 -8.11 6.50
CA TYR A 290 11.71 -8.87 5.26
C TYR A 290 12.95 -8.72 4.38
N VAL A 291 13.17 -9.77 3.59
CA VAL A 291 14.15 -9.77 2.50
C VAL A 291 13.42 -10.24 1.24
N TRP A 292 13.51 -9.46 0.18
CA TRP A 292 13.02 -9.83 -1.14
C TRP A 292 14.15 -9.92 -2.14
N THR A 293 14.14 -10.93 -2.96
CA THR A 293 14.91 -11.00 -4.20
C THR A 293 13.98 -10.97 -5.40
N ASN A 294 14.36 -10.30 -6.45
CA ASN A 294 13.59 -10.22 -7.68
C ASN A 294 14.54 -10.42 -8.87
N ALA A 295 14.14 -11.26 -9.79
CA ALA A 295 14.75 -11.38 -11.09
C ALA A 295 13.67 -11.15 -12.15
N GLY A 296 13.97 -10.37 -13.16
CA GLY A 296 13.01 -10.06 -14.21
C GLY A 296 13.67 -9.70 -15.52
N TYR A 297 12.84 -9.61 -16.53
CA TYR A 297 13.22 -9.15 -17.86
C TYR A 297 12.31 -8.00 -18.27
N LYS A 298 12.86 -6.86 -18.67
CA LYS A 298 12.10 -5.70 -19.09
C LYS A 298 12.36 -5.40 -20.55
N ALA A 299 11.33 -5.56 -21.37
CA ALA A 299 11.31 -5.12 -22.75
C ALA A 299 10.42 -3.90 -22.91
N GLY A 300 10.89 -2.90 -23.62
CA GLY A 300 10.11 -1.71 -23.99
C GLY A 300 9.89 -1.67 -25.50
N PHE A 301 8.70 -1.29 -25.91
CA PHE A 301 8.30 -1.16 -27.32
C PHE A 301 7.63 0.20 -27.48
N GLU A 302 8.20 1.04 -28.35
CA GLU A 302 7.58 2.30 -28.71
C GLU A 302 6.38 2.04 -29.65
N THR A 303 5.27 2.73 -29.37
CA THR A 303 4.06 2.71 -30.18
C THR A 303 3.61 4.15 -30.48
N PRO A 304 2.73 4.37 -31.45
CA PRO A 304 2.22 5.73 -31.73
C PRO A 304 1.55 6.42 -30.53
N VAL A 305 1.10 5.67 -29.53
CA VAL A 305 0.40 6.19 -28.34
C VAL A 305 1.27 6.19 -27.08
N GLY A 306 2.48 5.70 -27.14
CA GLY A 306 3.39 5.66 -25.99
C GLY A 306 4.23 4.40 -25.92
N THR A 307 4.91 4.19 -24.80
CA THR A 307 5.83 3.05 -24.57
C THR A 307 5.09 1.91 -23.90
N VAL A 308 5.05 0.76 -24.54
CA VAL A 308 4.58 -0.50 -23.94
C VAL A 308 5.74 -1.21 -23.28
N THR A 309 5.62 -1.59 -22.03
CA THR A 309 6.63 -2.36 -21.29
C THR A 309 6.08 -3.73 -20.93
N VAL A 310 6.85 -4.77 -21.20
CA VAL A 310 6.57 -6.15 -20.79
C VAL A 310 7.63 -6.62 -19.83
N ASN A 311 7.22 -7.11 -18.66
CA ASN A 311 8.12 -7.49 -17.58
C ASN A 311 7.67 -8.82 -16.93
N PRO A 312 8.12 -9.98 -17.43
CA PRO A 312 8.07 -11.22 -16.69
C PRO A 312 9.03 -11.17 -15.51
N PHE A 313 8.59 -11.68 -14.35
CA PHE A 313 9.39 -11.64 -13.13
C PHE A 313 9.19 -12.85 -12.25
N VAL A 314 10.20 -13.13 -11.44
CA VAL A 314 10.12 -14.03 -10.28
C VAL A 314 10.63 -13.27 -9.08
N LYS A 315 9.80 -13.20 -8.03
CA LYS A 315 10.16 -12.66 -6.72
C LYS A 315 10.22 -13.78 -5.72
N TYR A 316 11.25 -13.79 -4.92
CA TYR A 316 11.40 -14.71 -3.80
C TYR A 316 11.64 -13.95 -2.50
N ARG A 317 10.86 -14.26 -1.49
CA ARG A 317 11.00 -13.74 -0.13
C ARG A 317 11.47 -14.88 0.77
N PRO A 318 12.79 -15.06 0.93
CA PRO A 318 13.35 -16.11 1.78
C PRO A 318 13.01 -15.89 3.25
N VAL A 319 12.88 -14.63 3.66
CA VAL A 319 12.62 -14.27 5.05
C VAL A 319 11.56 -13.17 5.10
N GLN A 320 10.50 -13.46 5.84
CA GLN A 320 9.63 -12.45 6.42
C GLN A 320 9.39 -12.88 7.85
N LYS A 321 9.82 -12.06 8.78
CA LYS A 321 9.58 -12.27 10.21
C LYS A 321 8.61 -11.21 10.71
N TYR A 322 7.41 -11.63 11.00
CA TYR A 322 6.35 -10.76 11.51
C TYR A 322 6.14 -11.04 12.99
N THR A 323 6.32 -10.03 13.81
CA THR A 323 6.14 -10.11 15.27
C THR A 323 5.00 -9.19 15.67
N VAL A 324 3.99 -9.76 16.31
CA VAL A 324 2.89 -9.02 16.93
C VAL A 324 3.02 -9.15 18.44
N LYS A 325 3.02 -8.01 19.13
CA LYS A 325 2.83 -7.95 20.56
C LYS A 325 1.46 -7.33 20.79
N ALA A 326 0.51 -8.09 21.27
CA ALA A 326 -0.86 -7.65 21.45
C ALA A 326 -1.40 -8.07 22.82
N ARG A 327 -2.45 -7.38 23.26
CA ARG A 327 -3.19 -7.74 24.47
C ARG A 327 -4.18 -8.84 24.11
N ASP A 328 -4.20 -9.93 24.85
CA ASP A 328 -5.20 -10.99 24.71
C ASP A 328 -6.39 -10.70 25.65
N SER A 329 -7.50 -10.20 25.09
CA SER A 329 -8.72 -9.89 25.83
C SER A 329 -9.39 -11.13 26.45
N LYS A 330 -9.10 -12.33 25.94
CA LYS A 330 -9.63 -13.60 26.48
C LYS A 330 -8.85 -14.11 27.71
N LYS A 331 -7.70 -13.53 28.00
CA LYS A 331 -6.77 -13.94 29.05
C LYS A 331 -6.40 -12.81 30.00
N ASN A 332 -7.37 -12.13 30.58
CA ASN A 332 -7.15 -11.07 31.57
C ASN A 332 -6.14 -9.99 31.14
N ASP A 333 -6.18 -9.63 29.85
CA ASP A 333 -5.32 -8.59 29.29
C ASP A 333 -3.80 -8.90 29.29
N GLU A 334 -3.39 -10.14 29.32
CA GLU A 334 -1.98 -10.49 29.16
C GLU A 334 -1.43 -10.11 27.79
N VAL A 335 -0.19 -9.64 27.77
CA VAL A 335 0.50 -9.31 26.52
C VAL A 335 1.07 -10.57 25.92
N VAL A 336 0.55 -10.96 24.75
CA VAL A 336 1.01 -12.12 23.99
C VAL A 336 1.93 -11.66 22.86
N LYS A 337 3.09 -12.29 22.74
CA LYS A 337 3.99 -12.12 21.61
C LYS A 337 3.80 -13.27 20.62
N THR A 338 3.39 -12.97 19.42
CA THR A 338 3.27 -13.93 18.32
C THR A 338 4.33 -13.61 17.27
N THR A 339 5.10 -14.60 16.84
CA THR A 339 6.05 -14.47 15.75
C THR A 339 5.62 -15.42 14.62
N LYS A 340 5.52 -14.89 13.41
CA LYS A 340 5.27 -15.65 12.18
C LYS A 340 6.48 -15.51 11.29
N GLU A 341 6.92 -16.61 10.72
CA GLU A 341 7.95 -16.63 9.69
C GLU A 341 7.30 -17.13 8.41
N THR A 342 7.54 -16.40 7.34
CA THR A 342 6.95 -16.72 6.03
C THR A 342 8.05 -16.69 4.99
N ASN A 343 8.05 -17.66 4.09
CA ASN A 343 8.73 -17.53 2.82
C ASN A 343 7.69 -17.56 1.69
N GLU A 344 8.00 -16.89 0.60
CA GLU A 344 7.06 -16.73 -0.49
C GLU A 344 7.79 -16.65 -1.83
N VAL A 345 7.30 -17.38 -2.79
CA VAL A 345 7.68 -17.23 -4.20
C VAL A 345 6.51 -16.62 -4.96
N ARG A 346 6.79 -15.66 -5.82
CA ARG A 346 5.81 -15.08 -6.77
C ARG A 346 6.41 -15.12 -8.15
N ALA A 347 5.70 -15.67 -9.11
CA ALA A 347 6.02 -15.56 -10.52
C ALA A 347 4.90 -14.83 -11.25
N GLY A 348 5.23 -13.94 -12.16
CA GLY A 348 4.22 -13.13 -12.82
C GLY A 348 4.69 -12.47 -14.08
N LEU A 349 3.73 -11.80 -14.71
CA LEU A 349 3.90 -10.97 -15.88
C LEU A 349 3.24 -9.62 -15.60
N SER A 350 3.99 -8.55 -15.81
CA SER A 350 3.46 -7.18 -15.80
C SER A 350 3.56 -6.61 -17.20
N VAL A 351 2.46 -6.01 -17.65
CA VAL A 351 2.40 -5.26 -18.91
C VAL A 351 1.97 -3.84 -18.58
N GLY A 352 2.74 -2.87 -18.98
CA GLY A 352 2.48 -1.45 -18.76
C GLY A 352 2.41 -0.68 -20.06
N LEU A 353 1.60 0.38 -20.10
CA LEU A 353 1.60 1.42 -21.12
C LEU A 353 1.86 2.76 -20.43
N SER A 354 2.81 3.50 -20.94
CA SER A 354 3.12 4.88 -20.52
C SER A 354 2.88 5.81 -21.70
N VAL A 355 2.01 6.78 -21.52
CA VAL A 355 1.70 7.87 -22.45
C VAL A 355 2.25 9.16 -21.82
N LYS A 356 2.93 9.98 -22.64
CA LYS A 356 3.46 11.30 -22.23
C LYS A 356 2.92 12.35 -23.18
#